data_eeb18d845f14e239c8b642bdc13731e9
#
_entry.id   eeb18d845f14e239c8b642bdc13731e9
#
_cell.length_a   1.000
_cell.length_b   1.000
_cell.length_c   1.000
_cell.angle_alpha   90.00
_cell.angle_beta   90.00
_cell.angle_gamma   90.00
#
_symmetry.space_group_name_H-M   'P 1'
#
loop_
_entity.id
_entity.type
_entity.pdbx_description
1 polymer ?
#
loop_
_entity_poly.entity_id
_entity_poly.type
_entity_poly.pdbx_seq_one_letter_code
_entity_poly.pdbx_strand_id
1 'polypeptide(L)'
;SNMTEQEKLMYEILGQIKLAYTMAKDLGMTGYELNMTFQSAMACAKKIKTQTALSKTSVSTATLAGKEIAHFKDKVNVLVIGATGKIGTVLVKNLLSHKNVSVIATSRKHSAESVQTKANITIANYADRYSYMDSADCVVSATASPHYTVTYYDLKKKIKTDKTRLFIDLAVPPD
;
A
#
# COMPACT_ATOMS: atom_id res chain seq x y z
N SER A 1 -10.48 -2.25 -13.04
CA SER A 1 -9.92 -3.41 -13.73
C SER A 1 -9.54 -4.41 -12.67
N ASN A 2 -10.38 -5.41 -12.46
CA ASN A 2 -10.13 -6.46 -11.48
C ASN A 2 -8.92 -7.28 -11.93
N MET A 3 -7.91 -7.41 -11.05
CA MET A 3 -6.93 -8.48 -11.19
C MET A 3 -7.69 -9.80 -11.30
N THR A 4 -7.30 -10.64 -12.25
CA THR A 4 -7.86 -11.99 -12.34
C THR A 4 -7.48 -12.76 -11.06
N GLU A 5 -8.31 -13.74 -10.67
CA GLU A 5 -7.99 -14.61 -9.52
C GLU A 5 -6.63 -15.31 -9.70
N GLN A 6 -6.24 -15.62 -10.95
CA GLN A 6 -4.93 -16.18 -11.27
C GLN A 6 -3.78 -15.21 -10.99
N GLU A 7 -3.94 -13.92 -11.28
CA GLU A 7 -2.93 -12.91 -10.97
C GLU A 7 -2.76 -12.72 -9.46
N LYS A 8 -3.86 -12.67 -8.71
CA LYS A 8 -3.84 -12.61 -7.24
C LYS A 8 -3.10 -13.81 -6.65
N LEU A 9 -3.48 -15.01 -7.08
CA LEU A 9 -2.87 -16.26 -6.62
C LEU A 9 -1.36 -16.29 -6.91
N MET A 10 -0.94 -15.83 -8.08
CA MET A 10 0.48 -15.78 -8.43
C MET A 10 1.29 -14.84 -7.52
N TYR A 11 0.75 -13.67 -7.16
CA TYR A 11 1.41 -12.74 -6.23
C TYR A 11 1.54 -13.34 -4.83
N GLU A 12 0.50 -14.00 -4.38
CA GLU A 12 0.46 -14.64 -3.06
C GLU A 12 1.48 -15.78 -2.96
N ILE A 13 1.52 -16.65 -3.97
CA ILE A 13 2.48 -17.76 -4.04
C ILE A 13 3.93 -17.25 -4.05
N LEU A 14 4.24 -16.25 -4.88
CA LEU A 14 5.61 -15.68 -4.92
C LEU A 14 6.01 -15.05 -3.59
N GLY A 15 5.08 -14.41 -2.89
CA GLY A 15 5.30 -13.87 -1.54
C GLY A 15 5.62 -14.97 -0.52
N GLN A 16 4.84 -16.04 -0.51
CA GLN A 16 5.03 -17.19 0.37
C GLN A 16 6.36 -17.90 0.11
N ILE A 17 6.71 -18.14 -1.16
CA ILE A 17 7.99 -18.74 -1.56
C ILE A 17 9.17 -17.88 -1.09
N LYS A 18 9.10 -16.57 -1.28
CA LYS A 18 10.16 -15.66 -0.83
C LYS A 18 10.32 -15.69 0.68
N LEU A 19 9.22 -15.68 1.43
CA LEU A 19 9.25 -15.73 2.89
C LEU A 19 9.88 -17.04 3.38
N ALA A 20 9.42 -18.18 2.86
CA ALA A 20 9.93 -19.51 3.23
C ALA A 20 11.43 -19.63 2.91
N TYR A 21 11.86 -19.18 1.74
CA TYR A 21 13.29 -19.18 1.36
C TYR A 21 14.12 -18.29 2.29
N THR A 22 13.64 -17.09 2.63
CA THR A 22 14.37 -16.19 3.54
C THR A 22 14.53 -16.81 4.91
N MET A 23 13.46 -17.39 5.46
CA MET A 23 13.52 -18.08 6.76
C MET A 23 14.50 -19.26 6.75
N ALA A 24 14.46 -20.11 5.72
CA ALA A 24 15.37 -21.23 5.58
C ALA A 24 16.84 -20.79 5.47
N LYS A 25 17.09 -19.69 4.75
CA LYS A 25 18.42 -19.10 4.60
C LYS A 25 18.94 -18.54 5.93
N ASP A 26 18.12 -17.82 6.66
CA ASP A 26 18.50 -17.21 7.95
C ASP A 26 18.79 -18.29 9.02
N LEU A 27 18.18 -19.46 8.89
CA LEU A 27 18.46 -20.64 9.72
C LEU A 27 19.66 -21.47 9.22
N GLY A 28 20.34 -21.06 8.15
CA GLY A 28 21.47 -21.81 7.60
C GLY A 28 21.09 -23.13 6.93
N MET A 29 19.81 -23.33 6.61
CA MET A 29 19.29 -24.60 6.05
C MET A 29 19.36 -24.68 4.51
N THR A 30 19.93 -23.66 3.82
CA THR A 30 20.04 -23.64 2.38
C THR A 30 21.50 -23.77 1.95
N GLY A 31 21.82 -24.84 1.21
CA GLY A 31 23.11 -25.01 0.54
C GLY A 31 23.19 -24.20 -0.77
N TYR A 32 24.34 -24.30 -1.43
CA TYR A 32 24.62 -23.56 -2.66
C TYR A 32 23.57 -23.77 -3.76
N GLU A 33 23.20 -25.01 -4.03
CA GLU A 33 22.26 -25.38 -5.10
C GLU A 33 20.87 -24.82 -4.85
N LEU A 34 20.35 -24.94 -3.62
CA LEU A 34 19.07 -24.36 -3.27
C LEU A 34 19.06 -22.83 -3.36
N ASN A 35 20.13 -22.19 -2.90
CA ASN A 35 20.28 -20.74 -3.03
C ASN A 35 20.27 -20.30 -4.50
N MET A 36 21.01 -20.96 -5.36
CA MET A 36 21.05 -20.66 -6.80
C MET A 36 19.68 -20.88 -7.45
N THR A 37 19.02 -21.98 -7.13
CA THR A 37 17.72 -22.34 -7.70
C THR A 37 16.66 -21.31 -7.32
N PHE A 38 16.51 -21.00 -6.03
CA PHE A 38 15.50 -20.04 -5.57
C PHE A 38 15.78 -18.63 -6.06
N GLN A 39 17.03 -18.19 -6.07
CA GLN A 39 17.38 -16.86 -6.60
C GLN A 39 17.10 -16.77 -8.10
N SER A 40 17.43 -17.80 -8.88
CA SER A 40 17.15 -17.84 -10.31
C SER A 40 15.65 -17.85 -10.60
N ALA A 41 14.89 -18.65 -9.85
CA ALA A 41 13.43 -18.70 -9.98
C ALA A 41 12.78 -17.34 -9.65
N MET A 42 13.19 -16.69 -8.56
CA MET A 42 12.69 -15.37 -8.19
C MET A 42 13.11 -14.29 -9.21
N ALA A 43 14.32 -14.37 -9.77
CA ALA A 43 14.78 -13.46 -10.81
C ALA A 43 13.97 -13.65 -12.11
N CYS A 44 13.67 -14.89 -12.49
CA CYS A 44 12.84 -15.23 -13.63
C CYS A 44 11.40 -14.69 -13.44
N ALA A 45 10.79 -14.96 -12.30
CA ALA A 45 9.45 -14.44 -11.97
C ALA A 45 9.40 -12.91 -11.99
N LYS A 46 10.44 -12.24 -11.46
CA LYS A 46 10.57 -10.79 -11.52
C LYS A 46 10.70 -10.28 -12.96
N LYS A 47 11.46 -10.96 -13.81
CA LYS A 47 11.62 -10.63 -15.23
C LYS A 47 10.31 -10.77 -15.99
N ILE A 48 9.59 -11.88 -15.80
CA ILE A 48 8.26 -12.09 -16.37
C ILE A 48 7.32 -10.95 -15.93
N LYS A 49 7.27 -10.64 -14.64
CA LYS A 49 6.47 -9.56 -14.10
C LYS A 49 6.78 -8.19 -14.71
N THR A 50 8.06 -7.89 -14.98
CA THR A 50 8.46 -6.60 -15.57
C THR A 50 8.23 -6.52 -17.07
N GLN A 51 8.29 -7.66 -17.77
CA GLN A 51 8.13 -7.73 -19.22
C GLN A 51 6.68 -7.96 -19.67
N THR A 52 5.80 -8.36 -18.75
CA THR A 52 4.38 -8.59 -19.03
C THR A 52 3.51 -7.46 -18.50
N ALA A 53 2.25 -7.42 -18.93
CA ALA A 53 1.25 -6.44 -18.46
C ALA A 53 0.94 -6.53 -16.95
N LEU A 54 1.35 -7.59 -16.26
CA LEU A 54 1.13 -7.84 -14.84
C LEU A 54 1.63 -6.72 -13.93
N SER A 55 2.73 -6.03 -14.33
CA SER A 55 3.23 -4.89 -13.52
C SER A 55 2.54 -3.56 -13.88
N LYS A 56 1.89 -3.48 -15.03
CA LYS A 56 1.18 -2.26 -15.47
C LYS A 56 -0.15 -2.10 -14.76
N THR A 57 -0.79 -3.19 -14.36
CA THR A 57 -2.10 -3.20 -13.72
C THR A 57 -2.09 -2.48 -12.38
N SER A 58 -1.08 -2.71 -11.52
CA SER A 58 -1.00 -2.05 -10.21
C SER A 58 -0.76 -0.53 -10.31
N VAL A 59 0.01 -0.08 -11.30
CA VAL A 59 0.22 1.36 -11.58
C VAL A 59 -1.06 1.98 -12.15
N SER A 60 -1.73 1.28 -13.05
CA SER A 60 -3.02 1.67 -13.63
C SER A 60 -4.10 1.82 -12.55
N THR A 61 -4.18 0.88 -11.61
CA THR A 61 -5.15 0.90 -10.50
C THR A 61 -4.89 2.08 -9.57
N ALA A 62 -3.64 2.35 -9.20
CA ALA A 62 -3.29 3.51 -8.39
C ALA A 62 -3.63 4.84 -9.08
N THR A 63 -3.44 4.93 -10.39
CA THR A 63 -3.79 6.11 -11.19
C THR A 63 -5.30 6.30 -11.28
N LEU A 64 -6.05 5.21 -11.48
CA LEU A 64 -7.50 5.26 -11.50
C LEU A 64 -8.06 5.68 -10.14
N ALA A 65 -7.58 5.06 -9.06
CA ALA A 65 -7.96 5.43 -7.70
C ALA A 65 -7.70 6.91 -7.41
N GLY A 66 -6.54 7.45 -7.85
CA GLY A 66 -6.22 8.87 -7.68
C GLY A 66 -7.21 9.80 -8.39
N LYS A 67 -7.66 9.43 -9.59
CA LYS A 67 -8.68 10.19 -10.32
C LYS A 67 -10.03 10.15 -9.61
N GLU A 68 -10.49 8.99 -9.19
CA GLU A 68 -11.76 8.83 -8.47
C GLU A 68 -11.76 9.63 -7.16
N ILE A 69 -10.66 9.58 -6.42
CA ILE A 69 -10.50 10.37 -5.18
C ILE A 69 -10.60 11.86 -5.47
N ALA A 70 -9.91 12.36 -6.52
CA ALA A 70 -9.91 13.78 -6.86
C ALA A 70 -11.30 14.32 -7.27
N HIS A 71 -12.20 13.43 -7.73
CA HIS A 71 -13.58 13.78 -8.09
C HIS A 71 -14.59 13.57 -6.94
N PHE A 72 -14.15 13.02 -5.81
CA PHE A 72 -15.06 12.67 -4.71
C PHE A 72 -15.71 13.88 -4.06
N LYS A 73 -14.98 15.00 -3.92
CA LYS A 73 -15.44 16.29 -3.38
C LYS A 73 -14.64 17.46 -3.96
N ASP A 74 -15.11 18.67 -3.78
CA ASP A 74 -14.39 19.90 -4.20
C ASP A 74 -13.03 20.04 -3.53
N LYS A 75 -12.91 19.66 -2.26
CA LYS A 75 -11.66 19.54 -1.51
C LYS A 75 -11.63 18.20 -0.81
N VAL A 76 -10.55 17.45 -0.97
CA VAL A 76 -10.42 16.08 -0.46
C VAL A 76 -9.18 15.95 0.40
N ASN A 77 -9.37 15.52 1.66
CA ASN A 77 -8.30 15.10 2.55
C ASN A 77 -8.14 13.58 2.48
N VAL A 78 -7.00 13.11 2.04
CA VAL A 78 -6.74 11.70 1.80
C VAL A 78 -5.70 11.18 2.77
N LEU A 79 -6.04 10.15 3.52
CA LEU A 79 -5.07 9.38 4.29
C LEU A 79 -4.56 8.20 3.45
N VAL A 80 -3.25 8.11 3.25
CA VAL A 80 -2.60 7.01 2.54
C VAL A 80 -1.76 6.20 3.52
N ILE A 81 -2.16 4.96 3.75
CA ILE A 81 -1.42 3.97 4.55
C ILE A 81 -0.54 3.16 3.59
N GLY A 82 0.77 3.08 3.90
CA GLY A 82 1.73 2.43 3.00
C GLY A 82 2.21 3.32 1.84
N ALA A 83 2.22 4.64 2.04
CA ALA A 83 2.61 5.65 1.05
C ALA A 83 4.03 5.48 0.47
N THR A 84 4.94 4.83 1.22
CA THR A 84 6.33 4.58 0.79
C THR A 84 6.49 3.30 -0.05
N GLY A 85 5.45 2.48 -0.14
CA GLY A 85 5.43 1.28 -0.98
C GLY A 85 5.33 1.63 -2.47
N LYS A 86 5.50 0.60 -3.32
CA LYS A 86 5.48 0.76 -4.79
C LYS A 86 4.16 1.38 -5.29
N ILE A 87 3.03 0.87 -4.82
CA ILE A 87 1.68 1.36 -5.20
C ILE A 87 1.43 2.72 -4.54
N GLY A 88 1.73 2.83 -3.23
CA GLY A 88 1.53 4.06 -2.46
C GLY A 88 2.29 5.26 -3.03
N THR A 89 3.54 5.08 -3.46
CA THR A 89 4.35 6.15 -4.08
C THR A 89 3.71 6.66 -5.37
N VAL A 90 3.22 5.75 -6.22
CA VAL A 90 2.53 6.13 -7.48
C VAL A 90 1.23 6.85 -7.17
N LEU A 91 0.44 6.34 -6.21
CA LEU A 91 -0.81 6.96 -5.78
C LEU A 91 -0.58 8.38 -5.24
N VAL A 92 0.36 8.54 -4.29
CA VAL A 92 0.67 9.86 -3.69
C VAL A 92 1.12 10.85 -4.76
N LYS A 93 1.99 10.43 -5.68
CA LYS A 93 2.43 11.29 -6.79
C LYS A 93 1.25 11.72 -7.68
N ASN A 94 0.32 10.82 -7.95
CA ASN A 94 -0.88 11.13 -8.72
C ASN A 94 -1.80 12.08 -7.95
N LEU A 95 -2.08 11.81 -6.67
CA LEU A 95 -2.92 12.66 -5.82
C LEU A 95 -2.37 14.10 -5.72
N LEU A 96 -1.07 14.26 -5.55
CA LEU A 96 -0.43 15.58 -5.45
C LEU A 96 -0.44 16.38 -6.77
N SER A 97 -0.78 15.76 -7.90
CA SER A 97 -1.00 16.48 -9.16
C SER A 97 -2.34 17.21 -9.20
N HIS A 98 -3.25 16.92 -8.28
CA HIS A 98 -4.56 17.54 -8.17
C HIS A 98 -4.56 18.65 -7.11
N LYS A 99 -4.90 19.87 -7.48
CA LYS A 99 -4.85 21.05 -6.59
C LYS A 99 -5.84 21.00 -5.42
N ASN A 100 -6.92 20.25 -5.59
CA ASN A 100 -7.98 20.08 -4.60
C ASN A 100 -7.74 18.95 -3.59
N VAL A 101 -6.59 18.25 -3.69
CA VAL A 101 -6.27 17.09 -2.84
C VAL A 101 -5.15 17.45 -1.86
N SER A 102 -5.39 17.15 -0.59
CA SER A 102 -4.39 17.19 0.48
C SER A 102 -4.12 15.75 0.96
N VAL A 103 -2.85 15.38 1.07
CA VAL A 103 -2.44 14.01 1.39
C VAL A 103 -1.83 13.94 2.79
N ILE A 104 -2.30 13.00 3.59
CA ILE A 104 -1.64 12.58 4.83
C ILE A 104 -1.05 11.19 4.56
N ALA A 105 0.28 11.10 4.54
CA ALA A 105 1.03 9.87 4.27
C ALA A 105 1.56 9.28 5.59
N THR A 106 1.19 8.05 5.92
CA THR A 106 1.73 7.43 7.14
C THR A 106 3.08 6.79 6.89
N SER A 107 3.98 6.91 7.87
CA SER A 107 5.30 6.26 7.89
C SER A 107 5.54 5.55 9.22
N ARG A 108 6.18 4.36 9.16
CA ARG A 108 6.63 3.61 10.34
C ARG A 108 8.01 4.05 10.85
N LYS A 109 8.76 4.82 10.06
CA LYS A 109 10.15 5.19 10.36
C LYS A 109 10.32 6.52 11.08
N HIS A 110 9.25 7.29 11.23
CA HIS A 110 9.32 8.55 11.98
C HIS A 110 8.99 8.30 13.45
N SER A 111 9.95 8.62 14.33
CA SER A 111 9.70 8.80 15.76
C SER A 111 8.63 9.89 15.96
N ALA A 112 7.93 9.82 17.07
CA ALA A 112 6.73 10.60 17.39
C ALA A 112 6.85 12.15 17.28
N GLU A 113 8.00 12.70 16.90
CA GLU A 113 8.29 14.13 17.01
C GLU A 113 8.24 14.93 15.71
N SER A 114 8.01 14.33 14.54
CA SER A 114 8.06 15.09 13.29
C SER A 114 6.89 14.81 12.34
N VAL A 115 5.77 15.48 12.57
CA VAL A 115 4.82 15.73 11.50
C VAL A 115 5.48 16.72 10.55
N GLN A 116 5.94 16.24 9.39
CA GLN A 116 6.51 17.09 8.35
C GLN A 116 5.39 17.45 7.35
N THR A 117 5.06 18.72 7.28
CA THR A 117 4.12 19.22 6.25
C THR A 117 4.92 19.97 5.19
N LYS A 118 4.77 19.57 3.94
CA LYS A 118 5.37 20.23 2.77
C LYS A 118 4.33 20.35 1.68
N ALA A 119 3.98 21.57 1.31
CA ALA A 119 2.91 21.85 0.35
C ALA A 119 1.59 21.13 0.74
N ASN A 120 1.06 20.26 -0.11
CA ASN A 120 -0.19 19.53 0.12
C ASN A 120 0.02 18.11 0.69
N ILE A 121 1.18 17.82 1.30
CA ILE A 121 1.48 16.54 1.92
C ILE A 121 1.92 16.70 3.36
N THR A 122 1.34 15.92 4.25
CA THR A 122 1.73 15.78 5.65
C THR A 122 2.21 14.35 5.89
N ILE A 123 3.39 14.19 6.47
CA ILE A 123 3.89 12.88 6.87
C ILE A 123 3.57 12.68 8.35
N ALA A 124 2.82 11.64 8.66
CA ALA A 124 2.34 11.32 9.99
C ALA A 124 2.87 9.96 10.47
N ASN A 125 2.90 9.77 11.80
CA ASN A 125 3.23 8.47 12.36
C ASN A 125 2.12 7.46 12.06
N TYR A 126 2.50 6.24 11.66
CA TYR A 126 1.57 5.14 11.43
C TYR A 126 0.70 4.82 12.67
N ALA A 127 1.24 4.98 13.88
CA ALA A 127 0.49 4.73 15.11
C ALA A 127 -0.75 5.62 15.25
N ASP A 128 -0.69 6.84 14.71
CA ASP A 128 -1.75 7.85 14.81
C ASP A 128 -2.76 7.77 13.66
N ARG A 129 -2.67 6.75 12.78
CA ARG A 129 -3.50 6.63 11.57
C ARG A 129 -5.00 6.75 11.81
N TYR A 130 -5.52 6.20 12.91
CA TYR A 130 -6.95 6.28 13.22
C TYR A 130 -7.41 7.70 13.57
N SER A 131 -6.57 8.50 14.21
CA SER A 131 -6.88 9.91 14.47
C SER A 131 -7.00 10.70 13.17
N TYR A 132 -6.13 10.39 12.20
CA TYR A 132 -6.21 11.00 10.86
C TYR A 132 -7.38 10.46 10.03
N MET A 133 -7.79 9.19 10.23
CA MET A 133 -8.99 8.64 9.57
C MET A 133 -10.25 9.40 9.94
N ASP A 134 -10.35 9.87 11.18
CA ASP A 134 -11.55 10.60 11.63
C ASP A 134 -11.70 11.91 10.86
N SER A 135 -10.63 12.60 10.53
CA SER A 135 -10.62 13.84 9.76
C SER A 135 -10.61 13.64 8.23
N ALA A 136 -10.14 12.49 7.73
CA ALA A 136 -10.01 12.21 6.30
C ALA A 136 -11.37 12.04 5.60
N ASP A 137 -11.43 12.42 4.32
CA ASP A 137 -12.55 12.16 3.42
C ASP A 137 -12.36 10.83 2.68
N CYS A 138 -11.12 10.51 2.36
CA CYS A 138 -10.73 9.24 1.76
C CYS A 138 -9.63 8.57 2.58
N VAL A 139 -9.70 7.26 2.73
CA VAL A 139 -8.67 6.42 3.34
C VAL A 139 -8.26 5.37 2.32
N VAL A 140 -6.96 5.30 2.03
CA VAL A 140 -6.42 4.33 1.09
C VAL A 140 -5.39 3.45 1.79
N SER A 141 -5.59 2.14 1.76
CA SER A 141 -4.57 1.17 2.11
C SER A 141 -3.81 0.75 0.85
N ALA A 142 -2.49 0.96 0.86
CA ALA A 142 -1.58 0.58 -0.23
C ALA A 142 -0.37 -0.18 0.33
N THR A 143 -0.60 -0.99 1.35
CA THR A 143 0.45 -1.72 2.07
C THR A 143 0.75 -3.06 1.43
N ALA A 144 1.93 -3.61 1.75
CA ALA A 144 2.27 -5.02 1.54
C ALA A 144 2.39 -5.73 2.90
N SER A 145 1.63 -5.27 3.90
CA SER A 145 1.63 -5.85 5.23
C SER A 145 0.92 -7.21 5.22
N PRO A 146 1.45 -8.23 5.89
CA PRO A 146 0.74 -9.50 6.06
C PRO A 146 -0.37 -9.42 7.12
N HIS A 147 -0.49 -8.31 7.82
CA HIS A 147 -1.48 -8.08 8.87
C HIS A 147 -2.39 -6.94 8.48
N TYR A 148 -3.65 -7.01 8.89
CA TYR A 148 -4.60 -5.92 8.72
C TYR A 148 -4.06 -4.64 9.35
N THR A 149 -4.07 -3.56 8.58
CA THR A 149 -3.64 -2.24 9.04
C THR A 149 -4.80 -1.43 9.55
N VAL A 150 -6.02 -1.81 9.15
CA VAL A 150 -7.28 -1.21 9.59
C VAL A 150 -8.21 -2.32 10.06
N THR A 151 -8.70 -2.22 11.30
CA THR A 151 -9.64 -3.19 11.86
C THR A 151 -11.00 -2.53 12.14
N TYR A 152 -12.07 -3.28 11.94
CA TYR A 152 -13.44 -2.81 12.26
C TYR A 152 -13.57 -2.38 13.71
N TYR A 153 -12.95 -3.13 14.63
CA TYR A 153 -13.00 -2.82 16.06
C TYR A 153 -12.39 -1.46 16.38
N ASP A 154 -11.19 -1.18 15.83
CA ASP A 154 -10.52 0.10 16.06
C ASP A 154 -11.22 1.25 15.35
N LEU A 155 -11.74 1.02 14.13
CA LEU A 155 -12.56 2.01 13.43
C LEU A 155 -13.75 2.44 14.28
N LYS A 156 -14.55 1.49 14.77
CA LYS A 156 -15.72 1.76 15.58
C LYS A 156 -15.40 2.53 16.87
N LYS A 157 -14.24 2.26 17.46
CA LYS A 157 -13.80 2.90 18.71
C LYS A 157 -13.22 4.30 18.49
N LYS A 158 -12.53 4.52 17.38
CA LYS A 158 -11.68 5.69 17.14
C LYS A 158 -12.34 6.75 16.26
N ILE A 159 -13.19 6.35 15.31
CA ILE A 159 -13.93 7.28 14.46
C ILE A 159 -15.14 7.79 15.21
N LYS A 160 -15.23 9.10 15.35
CA LYS A 160 -16.26 9.79 16.12
C LYS A 160 -17.15 10.69 15.25
N THR A 161 -16.65 11.15 14.12
CA THR A 161 -17.39 12.02 13.21
C THR A 161 -18.29 11.20 12.29
N ASP A 162 -19.56 11.60 12.20
CA ASP A 162 -20.53 11.01 11.29
C ASP A 162 -20.46 11.75 9.93
N LYS A 163 -19.59 11.25 9.04
CA LYS A 163 -19.50 11.73 7.67
C LYS A 163 -19.26 10.59 6.70
N THR A 164 -19.71 10.74 5.47
CA THR A 164 -19.41 9.79 4.39
C THR A 164 -17.91 9.81 4.09
N ARG A 165 -17.28 8.64 4.12
CA ARG A 165 -15.87 8.43 3.76
C ARG A 165 -15.74 7.39 2.67
N LEU A 166 -14.79 7.61 1.78
CA LEU A 166 -14.40 6.64 0.78
C LEU A 166 -13.23 5.81 1.31
N PHE A 167 -13.40 4.48 1.37
CA PHE A 167 -12.31 3.54 1.67
C PHE A 167 -11.91 2.81 0.40
N ILE A 168 -10.62 2.83 0.09
CA ILE A 168 -10.05 2.14 -1.07
C ILE A 168 -8.94 1.22 -0.59
N ASP A 169 -9.07 -0.05 -0.92
CA ASP A 169 -8.04 -1.04 -0.65
C ASP A 169 -7.25 -1.37 -1.92
N LEU A 170 -5.96 -1.02 -1.91
CA LEU A 170 -4.98 -1.33 -2.93
C LEU A 170 -3.89 -2.25 -2.38
N ALA A 171 -4.07 -2.75 -1.17
CA ALA A 171 -3.10 -3.62 -0.51
C ALA A 171 -3.05 -5.01 -1.18
N VAL A 172 -1.89 -5.64 -1.12
CA VAL A 172 -1.70 -7.02 -1.55
C VAL A 172 -0.83 -7.72 -0.50
N PRO A 173 -1.39 -8.65 0.25
CA PRO A 173 -2.80 -9.10 0.27
C PRO A 173 -3.77 -7.99 0.72
N PRO A 174 -5.09 -8.15 0.50
CA PRO A 174 -6.11 -7.18 0.93
C PRO A 174 -6.04 -6.87 2.43
N ASP A 175 -6.34 -5.61 2.78
CA ASP A 175 -6.29 -5.11 4.16
C ASP A 175 -7.65 -5.23 4.87
#